data_1f3f37e12171c283c042944a4fb49f00
#
_entry.id   1f3f37e12171c283c042944a4fb49f00
#
_cell.length_a   1.000
_cell.length_b   1.000
_cell.length_c   1.000
_cell.angle_alpha   90.00
_cell.angle_beta   90.00
_cell.angle_gamma   90.00
#
_symmetry.space_group_name_H-M   'P 1'
#
loop_
_entity.id
_entity.type
_entity.pdbx_description
1 polymer ?
#
loop_
_entity_poly.entity_id
_entity_poly.type
_entity_poly.pdbx_seq_one_letter_code
_entity_poly.pdbx_strand_id
1 'polypeptide(L)'
;MSIAGDIDVAKTKELIAAYFGSIPAGDPVVQPTVEEPALGGEKSLTVYDNIQLPAVMMGYRMPPQTSDDAYALQMASTVLSGGPSSRMYKRLVDQDQTALQVFAFPFTLEQGGAFITFSLANAGKGIDD
;
A
#
# COMPACT_ATOMS: atom_id res chain seq x y z
N MET A 1 -24.34 -11.33 4.08
CA MET A 1 -24.05 -12.40 3.11
C MET A 1 -24.38 -11.90 1.72
N SER A 2 -23.53 -12.14 0.73
CA SER A 2 -23.76 -11.82 -0.68
C SER A 2 -23.51 -13.08 -1.49
N ILE A 3 -24.44 -13.42 -2.42
CA ILE A 3 -24.34 -14.59 -3.29
C ILE A 3 -24.58 -14.11 -4.73
N ALA A 4 -23.68 -14.44 -5.63
CA ALA A 4 -23.77 -14.11 -7.04
C ALA A 4 -23.44 -15.32 -7.91
N GLY A 5 -24.15 -15.48 -9.04
CA GLY A 5 -23.96 -16.58 -10.00
C GLY A 5 -25.27 -16.96 -10.67
N ASP A 6 -25.27 -18.11 -11.34
CA ASP A 6 -26.48 -18.73 -11.91
C ASP A 6 -27.29 -19.41 -10.80
N ILE A 7 -28.17 -18.66 -10.12
CA ILE A 7 -28.92 -19.10 -8.95
C ILE A 7 -30.42 -18.86 -9.11
N ASP A 8 -31.23 -19.79 -8.57
CA ASP A 8 -32.62 -19.52 -8.27
C ASP A 8 -32.74 -18.75 -6.96
N VAL A 9 -33.21 -17.49 -7.04
CA VAL A 9 -33.28 -16.58 -5.89
C VAL A 9 -34.24 -17.11 -4.82
N ALA A 10 -35.37 -17.71 -5.17
CA ALA A 10 -36.35 -18.19 -4.22
C ALA A 10 -35.80 -19.37 -3.42
N LYS A 11 -35.28 -20.39 -4.13
CA LYS A 11 -34.65 -21.54 -3.52
C LYS A 11 -33.42 -21.19 -2.70
N THR A 12 -32.62 -20.24 -3.15
CA THR A 12 -31.45 -19.78 -2.40
C THR A 12 -31.84 -19.10 -1.09
N LYS A 13 -32.90 -18.27 -1.09
CA LYS A 13 -33.44 -17.68 0.14
C LYS A 13 -33.95 -18.73 1.14
N GLU A 14 -34.64 -19.77 0.65
CA GLU A 14 -35.09 -20.88 1.50
C GLU A 14 -33.90 -21.60 2.14
N LEU A 15 -32.85 -21.88 1.37
CA LEU A 15 -31.64 -22.52 1.88
C LEU A 15 -30.92 -21.65 2.87
N ILE A 16 -30.81 -20.35 2.62
CA ILE A 16 -30.21 -19.40 3.57
C ILE A 16 -31.00 -19.40 4.89
N ALA A 17 -32.33 -19.35 4.82
CA ALA A 17 -33.16 -19.39 6.02
C ALA A 17 -33.01 -20.70 6.79
N ALA A 18 -32.93 -21.84 6.07
CA ALA A 18 -32.80 -23.15 6.67
C ALA A 18 -31.44 -23.36 7.36
N TYR A 19 -30.34 -22.90 6.77
CA TYR A 19 -29.00 -23.15 7.29
C TYR A 19 -28.48 -22.05 8.20
N PHE A 20 -28.89 -20.80 8.00
CA PHE A 20 -28.38 -19.64 8.74
C PHE A 20 -29.44 -18.94 9.60
N GLY A 21 -30.73 -19.20 9.39
CA GLY A 21 -31.80 -18.49 10.09
C GLY A 21 -31.85 -18.74 11.61
N SER A 22 -31.29 -19.84 12.09
CA SER A 22 -31.19 -20.14 13.52
C SER A 22 -29.98 -19.48 14.22
N ILE A 23 -29.07 -18.88 13.47
CA ILE A 23 -27.88 -18.22 14.01
C ILE A 23 -28.30 -16.86 14.58
N PRO A 24 -28.15 -16.61 15.89
CA PRO A 24 -28.49 -15.32 16.47
C PRO A 24 -27.54 -14.24 15.98
N ALA A 25 -28.03 -13.00 15.88
CA ALA A 25 -27.16 -11.86 15.64
C ALA A 25 -26.15 -11.74 16.81
N GLY A 26 -24.87 -11.60 16.45
CA GLY A 26 -23.83 -11.29 17.41
C GLY A 26 -23.92 -9.84 17.90
N ASP A 27 -23.11 -9.51 18.90
CA ASP A 27 -22.96 -8.14 19.36
C ASP A 27 -22.45 -7.24 18.22
N PRO A 28 -22.82 -5.93 18.22
CA PRO A 28 -22.31 -4.98 17.25
C PRO A 28 -20.78 -4.96 17.27
N VAL A 29 -20.18 -5.06 16.09
CA VAL A 29 -18.72 -4.95 15.96
C VAL A 29 -18.30 -3.52 16.24
N VAL A 30 -17.58 -3.32 17.34
CA VAL A 30 -16.96 -2.03 17.64
C VAL A 30 -15.71 -1.89 16.82
N GLN A 31 -15.70 -0.89 15.92
CA GLN A 31 -14.51 -0.56 15.15
C GLN A 31 -13.46 0.08 16.08
N PRO A 32 -12.23 -0.46 16.14
CA PRO A 32 -11.20 0.17 16.96
C PRO A 32 -10.81 1.53 16.34
N THR A 33 -10.77 2.55 17.18
CA THR A 33 -10.17 3.84 16.80
C THR A 33 -8.71 3.79 17.23
N VAL A 34 -7.82 3.71 16.25
CA VAL A 34 -6.37 3.68 16.50
C VAL A 34 -5.79 5.04 16.13
N GLU A 35 -5.25 5.73 17.12
CA GLU A 35 -4.44 6.93 16.91
C GLU A 35 -2.96 6.54 16.96
N GLU A 36 -2.26 6.72 15.86
CA GLU A 36 -0.82 6.51 15.85
C GLU A 36 -0.08 7.68 16.52
N PRO A 37 0.82 7.42 17.47
CA PRO A 37 1.61 8.47 18.09
C PRO A 37 2.51 9.16 17.06
N ALA A 38 2.87 10.42 17.30
CA ALA A 38 3.81 11.13 16.43
C ALA A 38 5.14 10.38 16.33
N LEU A 39 5.75 10.36 15.14
CA LEU A 39 7.02 9.66 14.91
C LEU A 39 8.19 10.25 15.71
N GLY A 40 8.13 11.55 16.05
CA GLY A 40 9.20 12.24 16.79
C GLY A 40 10.49 12.45 15.99
N GLY A 41 10.56 11.97 14.75
CA GLY A 41 11.71 12.08 13.85
C GLY A 41 11.83 10.90 12.90
N GLU A 42 12.83 10.94 12.04
CA GLU A 42 13.19 9.84 11.13
C GLU A 42 13.65 8.62 11.92
N LYS A 43 13.24 7.45 11.43
CA LYS A 43 13.70 6.15 11.92
C LYS A 43 14.35 5.40 10.76
N SER A 44 15.61 5.02 10.93
CA SER A 44 16.37 4.25 9.95
C SER A 44 16.73 2.88 10.49
N LEU A 45 16.66 1.87 9.63
CA LEU A 45 17.05 0.50 9.94
C LEU A 45 17.75 -0.09 8.72
N THR A 46 18.93 -0.67 8.92
CA THR A 46 19.64 -1.45 7.90
C THR A 46 19.51 -2.93 8.22
N VAL A 47 19.02 -3.70 7.26
CA VAL A 47 18.87 -5.15 7.36
C VAL A 47 19.82 -5.78 6.35
N TYR A 48 20.62 -6.74 6.80
CA TYR A 48 21.53 -7.52 5.96
C TYR A 48 20.91 -8.88 5.67
N ASP A 49 20.88 -9.25 4.39
CA ASP A 49 20.39 -10.54 3.94
C ASP A 49 21.21 -11.01 2.73
N ASN A 50 21.04 -12.26 2.31
CA ASN A 50 21.71 -12.82 1.15
C ASN A 50 21.02 -12.39 -0.15
N ILE A 51 21.08 -11.09 -0.46
CA ILE A 51 20.53 -10.48 -1.65
C ILE A 51 21.63 -10.02 -2.60
N GLN A 52 21.35 -10.00 -3.90
CA GLN A 52 22.34 -9.62 -4.91
C GLN A 52 22.55 -8.11 -5.02
N LEU A 53 21.49 -7.33 -4.84
CA LEU A 53 21.51 -5.88 -4.99
C LEU A 53 20.89 -5.23 -3.75
N PRO A 54 21.50 -4.19 -3.21
CA PRO A 54 20.92 -3.44 -2.11
C PRO A 54 19.67 -2.67 -2.56
N ALA A 55 18.77 -2.44 -1.61
CA ALA A 55 17.56 -1.67 -1.86
C ALA A 55 17.31 -0.66 -0.73
N VAL A 56 16.73 0.47 -1.10
CA VAL A 56 16.29 1.50 -0.16
C VAL A 56 14.77 1.60 -0.21
N MET A 57 14.14 1.51 0.95
CA MET A 57 12.71 1.72 1.09
C MET A 57 12.46 2.87 2.09
N MET A 58 11.67 3.85 1.69
CA MET A 58 11.23 4.93 2.57
C MET A 58 9.72 4.91 2.68
N GLY A 59 9.22 5.07 3.90
CA GLY A 59 7.79 5.11 4.20
C GLY A 59 7.42 6.42 4.89
N TYR A 60 6.41 7.08 4.38
CA TYR A 60 5.82 8.29 4.96
C TYR A 60 4.38 8.01 5.36
N ARG A 61 3.96 8.47 6.52
CA ARG A 61 2.55 8.38 6.91
C ARG A 61 1.68 9.16 5.94
N MET A 62 0.54 8.60 5.63
CA MET A 62 -0.45 9.25 4.79
C MET A 62 -1.83 9.20 5.43
N PRO A 63 -2.72 10.14 5.09
CA PRO A 63 -4.09 10.13 5.57
C PRO A 63 -4.87 8.91 5.04
N PRO A 64 -6.04 8.62 5.62
CA PRO A 64 -6.91 7.53 5.17
C PRO A 64 -7.33 7.70 3.71
N GLN A 65 -7.67 6.60 3.06
CA GLN A 65 -8.09 6.60 1.64
C GLN A 65 -9.33 7.45 1.35
N THR A 66 -10.11 7.79 2.38
CA THR A 66 -11.30 8.66 2.26
C THR A 66 -10.97 10.15 2.25
N SER A 67 -9.71 10.51 2.49
CA SER A 67 -9.25 11.91 2.46
C SER A 67 -8.99 12.38 1.03
N ASP A 68 -9.26 13.65 0.74
CA ASP A 68 -8.93 14.28 -0.53
C ASP A 68 -7.41 14.26 -0.81
N ASP A 69 -6.58 14.31 0.22
CA ASP A 69 -5.13 14.22 0.11
C ASP A 69 -4.67 12.86 -0.43
N ALA A 70 -5.47 11.79 -0.28
CA ALA A 70 -5.15 10.49 -0.86
C ALA A 70 -5.08 10.55 -2.40
N TYR A 71 -5.95 11.34 -3.04
CA TYR A 71 -5.91 11.56 -4.48
C TYR A 71 -4.66 12.34 -4.91
N ALA A 72 -4.28 13.36 -4.14
CA ALA A 72 -3.05 14.11 -4.40
C ALA A 72 -1.81 13.20 -4.30
N LEU A 73 -1.77 12.29 -3.33
CA LEU A 73 -0.69 11.32 -3.19
C LEU A 73 -0.68 10.28 -4.33
N GLN A 74 -1.85 9.88 -4.84
CA GLN A 74 -1.93 9.03 -6.02
C GLN A 74 -1.35 9.74 -7.26
N MET A 75 -1.65 11.02 -7.44
CA MET A 75 -1.03 11.82 -8.52
C MET A 75 0.47 11.97 -8.31
N ALA A 76 0.91 12.22 -7.08
CA ALA A 76 2.34 12.30 -6.74
C ALA A 76 3.08 11.01 -7.10
N SER A 77 2.50 9.84 -6.85
CA SER A 77 3.11 8.55 -7.21
C SER A 77 3.36 8.43 -8.73
N THR A 78 2.39 8.87 -9.52
CA THR A 78 2.50 8.88 -10.98
C THR A 78 3.61 9.82 -11.47
N VAL A 79 3.69 11.02 -10.90
CA VAL A 79 4.75 11.98 -11.23
C VAL A 79 6.14 11.47 -10.83
N LEU A 80 6.24 10.78 -9.68
CA LEU A 80 7.51 10.27 -9.17
C LEU A 80 8.00 9.03 -9.88
N SER A 81 7.11 8.05 -10.15
CA SER A 81 7.52 6.74 -10.68
C SER A 81 6.63 6.16 -11.76
N GLY A 82 5.69 6.92 -12.32
CA GLY A 82 4.72 6.46 -13.31
C GLY A 82 5.31 6.22 -14.72
N GLY A 83 6.48 5.62 -14.82
CA GLY A 83 7.12 5.23 -16.08
C GLY A 83 8.42 5.98 -16.40
N PRO A 84 9.01 5.77 -17.59
CA PRO A 84 10.33 6.30 -17.93
C PRO A 84 10.44 7.83 -17.94
N SER A 85 9.33 8.53 -18.12
CA SER A 85 9.31 10.00 -18.09
C SER A 85 9.17 10.60 -16.68
N SER A 86 8.98 9.76 -15.66
CA SER A 86 8.80 10.17 -14.28
C SER A 86 10.09 10.71 -13.64
N ARG A 87 9.94 11.49 -12.58
CA ARG A 87 11.08 12.20 -11.95
C ARG A 87 12.14 11.27 -11.38
N MET A 88 11.73 10.25 -10.61
CA MET A 88 12.67 9.30 -10.03
C MET A 88 13.35 8.47 -11.10
N TYR A 89 12.61 8.00 -12.10
CA TYR A 89 13.17 7.21 -13.19
C TYR A 89 14.23 8.00 -13.95
N LYS A 90 13.89 9.20 -14.40
CA LYS A 90 14.85 10.06 -15.14
C LYS A 90 16.09 10.36 -14.32
N ARG A 91 15.93 10.65 -13.02
CA ARG A 91 17.06 11.03 -12.18
C ARG A 91 17.92 9.82 -11.83
N LEU A 92 17.34 8.78 -11.23
CA LEU A 92 18.08 7.69 -10.61
C LEU A 92 18.44 6.58 -11.60
N VAL A 93 17.61 6.34 -12.64
CA VAL A 93 17.85 5.27 -13.61
C VAL A 93 18.58 5.79 -14.85
N ASP A 94 18.08 6.89 -15.47
CA ASP A 94 18.64 7.37 -16.73
C ASP A 94 19.90 8.23 -16.54
N GLN A 95 19.86 9.22 -15.63
CA GLN A 95 20.94 10.21 -15.47
C GLN A 95 22.06 9.70 -14.56
N ASP A 96 21.73 9.40 -13.31
CA ASP A 96 22.72 9.04 -12.30
C ASP A 96 23.11 7.56 -12.39
N GLN A 97 22.25 6.71 -12.95
CA GLN A 97 22.43 5.27 -13.08
C GLN A 97 22.73 4.57 -11.74
N THR A 98 22.23 5.15 -10.64
CA THR A 98 22.38 4.61 -9.29
C THR A 98 21.34 3.54 -8.98
N ALA A 99 20.18 3.60 -9.64
CA ALA A 99 19.11 2.62 -9.47
C ALA A 99 18.84 1.82 -10.74
N LEU A 100 18.53 0.54 -10.57
CA LEU A 100 18.00 -0.35 -11.60
C LEU A 100 16.50 -0.15 -11.79
N GLN A 101 15.78 0.02 -10.66
CA GLN A 101 14.33 0.21 -10.64
C GLN A 101 13.94 1.17 -9.51
N VAL A 102 12.88 1.92 -9.74
CA VAL A 102 12.30 2.84 -8.77
C VAL A 102 10.78 2.74 -8.78
N PHE A 103 10.18 2.80 -7.60
CA PHE A 103 8.73 2.81 -7.40
C PHE A 103 8.35 3.84 -6.35
N ALA A 104 7.19 4.46 -6.52
CA ALA A 104 6.55 5.27 -5.50
C ALA A 104 5.05 4.99 -5.56
N PHE A 105 4.44 4.61 -4.45
CA PHE A 105 3.02 4.28 -4.42
C PHE A 105 2.40 4.54 -3.05
N PRO A 106 1.13 4.96 -3.02
CA PRO A 106 0.37 5.04 -1.79
C PRO A 106 -0.16 3.65 -1.43
N PHE A 107 0.17 3.19 -0.23
CA PHE A 107 -0.44 2.03 0.40
C PHE A 107 -1.59 2.52 1.28
N THR A 108 -2.79 2.56 0.73
CA THR A 108 -3.97 3.15 1.34
C THR A 108 -4.73 2.16 2.22
N LEU A 109 -5.09 2.60 3.42
CA LEU A 109 -5.94 1.86 4.35
C LEU A 109 -7.12 2.74 4.78
N GLU A 110 -8.10 2.13 5.46
CA GLU A 110 -9.32 2.82 5.89
C GLU A 110 -9.06 3.94 6.90
N GLN A 111 -8.15 3.72 7.86
CA GLN A 111 -7.84 4.67 8.94
C GLN A 111 -6.51 5.40 8.77
N GLY A 112 -5.79 5.12 7.69
CA GLY A 112 -4.49 5.71 7.44
C GLY A 112 -3.78 5.02 6.29
N GLY A 113 -2.46 5.06 6.26
CA GLY A 113 -1.67 4.38 5.24
C GLY A 113 -0.21 4.82 5.25
N ALA A 114 0.50 4.40 4.22
CA ALA A 114 1.87 4.81 4.01
C ALA A 114 2.11 5.17 2.54
N PHE A 115 2.78 6.27 2.28
CA PHE A 115 3.34 6.54 0.97
C PHE A 115 4.74 5.92 0.94
N ILE A 116 4.95 4.96 0.06
CA ILE A 116 6.18 4.17 0.01
C ILE A 116 6.95 4.54 -1.24
N THR A 117 8.24 4.82 -1.08
CA THR A 117 9.19 4.88 -2.19
C THR A 117 10.17 3.73 -2.06
N PHE A 118 10.53 3.15 -3.18
CA PHE A 118 11.44 2.03 -3.25
C PHE A 118 12.43 2.26 -4.40
N SER A 119 13.71 1.97 -4.14
CA SER A 119 14.78 2.02 -5.12
C SER A 119 15.65 0.78 -4.99
N LEU A 120 15.81 0.05 -6.06
CA LEU A 120 16.75 -1.07 -6.15
C LEU A 120 18.03 -0.53 -6.77
N ALA A 121 19.14 -0.65 -6.06
CA ALA A 121 20.43 -0.15 -6.54
C ALA A 121 20.88 -0.86 -7.82
N ASN A 122 21.60 -0.16 -8.65
CA ASN A 122 22.22 -0.74 -9.84
C ASN A 122 23.43 -1.59 -9.46
N ALA A 123 23.88 -2.49 -10.34
CA ALA A 123 25.04 -3.33 -10.12
C ALA A 123 26.30 -2.47 -9.84
N GLY A 124 26.99 -2.78 -8.74
CA GLY A 124 28.18 -2.07 -8.30
C GLY A 124 27.88 -0.74 -7.55
N LYS A 125 26.62 -0.44 -7.28
CA LYS A 125 26.19 0.72 -6.47
C LYS A 125 25.80 0.31 -5.07
N GLY A 126 26.09 1.18 -4.10
CA GLY A 126 25.69 1.03 -2.70
C GLY A 126 24.42 1.83 -2.36
N ILE A 127 24.00 1.76 -1.11
CA ILE A 127 22.84 2.53 -0.59
C ILE A 127 23.20 4.01 -0.36
N ASP A 128 24.47 4.37 -0.33
CA ASP A 128 24.97 5.72 -0.10
C ASP A 128 25.26 6.49 -1.41
N ASP A 129 25.14 5.82 -2.56
CA ASP A 129 25.28 6.42 -3.89
C ASP A 129 24.01 7.17 -4.33
#